data_1dc01b3562cc67474a8cc50d2a768505
#
_entry.id   1dc01b3562cc67474a8cc50d2a768505
#
_cell.length_a   1.000
_cell.length_b   1.000
_cell.length_c   1.000
_cell.angle_alpha   90.00
_cell.angle_beta   90.00
_cell.angle_gamma   90.00
#
_symmetry.space_group_name_H-M   'P 1'
#
loop_
_entity.id
_entity.type
_entity.pdbx_description
1 polymer ?
#
loop_
_entity_poly.entity_id
_entity_poly.type
_entity_poly.pdbx_seq_one_letter_code
_entity_poly.pdbx_strand_id
1 'polypeptide(L)'
;MRHKDPELMKKIRTYIGEFYIEHDRTPSTTEIAKYFGIARSTSQNYLVAMNERGLLSYQGGRLIVDKMDKLRTDRQQAPLVGSVPCGELTYEEENVECVTTLPTAIFGDGPFYNLHASGDSMEDEGIEDGDLVVIRQDPDPKEGDLVIALDEENRNTLKKYGGKDLKTRKIILEYCNKAVYGDKKILVKHLVCQGVVSHIIKKR
;
A
#
# COMPACT_ATOMS: atom_id res chain seq x y z
N MET A 1 37.30 -18.98 11.42
CA MET A 1 36.62 -17.90 10.60
C MET A 1 36.18 -16.81 11.55
N ARG A 2 36.61 -15.55 11.39
CA ARG A 2 36.10 -14.46 12.20
C ARG A 2 34.57 -14.29 11.87
N HIS A 3 33.77 -14.38 12.90
CA HIS A 3 32.31 -14.20 12.79
C HIS A 3 32.05 -12.80 12.23
N LYS A 4 31.40 -12.71 11.07
CA LYS A 4 31.02 -11.43 10.47
C LYS A 4 29.78 -10.90 11.17
N ASP A 5 29.78 -9.64 11.53
CA ASP A 5 28.67 -8.98 12.21
C ASP A 5 27.42 -8.92 11.30
N PRO A 6 26.31 -9.58 11.69
CA PRO A 6 25.07 -9.58 10.91
C PRO A 6 24.43 -8.18 10.82
N GLU A 7 24.58 -7.34 11.86
CA GLU A 7 24.04 -5.99 11.86
C GLU A 7 24.76 -5.12 10.83
N LEU A 8 26.08 -5.25 10.72
CA LEU A 8 26.84 -4.55 9.70
C LEU A 8 26.46 -5.04 8.28
N MET A 9 26.20 -6.33 8.09
CA MET A 9 25.70 -6.84 6.80
C MET A 9 24.36 -6.21 6.43
N LYS A 10 23.43 -6.10 7.37
CA LYS A 10 22.13 -5.45 7.16
C LYS A 10 22.30 -3.99 6.77
N LYS A 11 23.13 -3.24 7.49
CA LYS A 11 23.42 -1.83 7.17
C LYS A 11 24.06 -1.66 5.80
N ILE A 12 25.01 -2.54 5.43
CA ILE A 12 25.65 -2.51 4.10
C ILE A 12 24.59 -2.75 3.01
N ARG A 13 23.68 -3.71 3.20
CA ARG A 13 22.61 -3.99 2.23
C ARG A 13 21.67 -2.80 2.05
N THR A 14 21.24 -2.16 3.14
CA THR A 14 20.41 -0.95 3.12
C THR A 14 21.11 0.17 2.35
N TYR A 15 22.36 0.48 2.70
CA TYR A 15 23.16 1.49 2.01
C TYR A 15 23.31 1.25 0.51
N ILE A 16 23.54 -0.02 0.08
CA ILE A 16 23.62 -0.36 -1.35
C ILE A 16 22.31 -0.03 -2.07
N GLY A 17 21.17 -0.32 -1.45
CA GLY A 17 19.85 -0.01 -1.99
C GLY A 17 19.62 1.50 -2.13
N GLU A 18 19.84 2.25 -1.05
CA GLU A 18 19.69 3.71 -1.00
C GLU A 18 20.61 4.40 -2.01
N PHE A 19 21.87 4.00 -2.05
CA PHE A 19 22.85 4.52 -3.01
C PHE A 19 22.43 4.26 -4.47
N TYR A 20 21.88 3.08 -4.75
CA TYR A 20 21.42 2.75 -6.09
C TYR A 20 20.21 3.59 -6.51
N ILE A 21 19.28 3.85 -5.60
CA ILE A 21 18.12 4.73 -5.84
C ILE A 21 18.58 6.16 -6.18
N GLU A 22 19.54 6.69 -5.39
CA GLU A 22 20.01 8.06 -5.53
C GLU A 22 20.87 8.26 -6.79
N HIS A 23 21.72 7.27 -7.16
CA HIS A 23 22.76 7.45 -8.16
C HIS A 23 22.56 6.62 -9.44
N ASP A 24 21.52 5.78 -9.53
CA ASP A 24 21.22 4.82 -10.61
C ASP A 24 22.40 3.88 -10.96
N ARG A 25 23.27 3.63 -9.98
CA ARG A 25 24.40 2.70 -10.05
C ARG A 25 24.70 2.08 -8.70
N THR A 26 25.35 0.93 -8.69
CA THR A 26 25.84 0.32 -7.45
C THR A 26 27.05 1.06 -6.88
N PRO A 27 27.19 1.14 -5.54
CA PRO A 27 28.40 1.67 -4.93
C PRO A 27 29.57 0.71 -5.15
N SER A 28 30.74 1.28 -5.36
CA SER A 28 32.00 0.52 -5.39
C SER A 28 32.38 0.04 -3.98
N THR A 29 33.23 -0.98 -3.91
CA THR A 29 33.80 -1.45 -2.62
C THR A 29 34.49 -0.34 -1.83
N THR A 30 35.07 0.63 -2.53
CA THR A 30 35.74 1.79 -1.90
C THR A 30 34.74 2.79 -1.31
N GLU A 31 33.61 3.04 -1.99
CA GLU A 31 32.53 3.90 -1.47
C GLU A 31 31.90 3.29 -0.23
N ILE A 32 31.60 1.99 -0.25
CA ILE A 32 31.12 1.27 0.93
C ILE A 32 32.12 1.34 2.08
N ALA A 33 33.40 1.11 1.81
CA ALA A 33 34.45 1.18 2.83
C ALA A 33 34.54 2.56 3.48
N LYS A 34 34.47 3.62 2.65
CA LYS A 34 34.49 5.03 3.09
C LYS A 34 33.27 5.36 3.95
N TYR A 35 32.08 4.95 3.51
CA TYR A 35 30.83 5.25 4.21
C TYR A 35 30.78 4.62 5.62
N PHE A 36 31.23 3.37 5.74
CA PHE A 36 31.23 2.63 7.02
C PHE A 36 32.51 2.77 7.84
N GLY A 37 33.50 3.55 7.38
CA GLY A 37 34.75 3.74 8.09
C GLY A 37 35.58 2.46 8.24
N ILE A 38 35.48 1.51 7.30
CA ILE A 38 36.18 0.23 7.31
C ILE A 38 37.22 0.13 6.19
N ALA A 39 38.18 -0.77 6.33
CA ALA A 39 39.15 -1.01 5.26
C ALA A 39 38.47 -1.59 4.00
N ARG A 40 38.97 -1.24 2.81
CA ARG A 40 38.46 -1.76 1.52
C ARG A 40 38.43 -3.28 1.47
N SER A 41 39.48 -3.92 1.99
CA SER A 41 39.57 -5.40 2.11
C SER A 41 38.47 -5.97 3.01
N THR A 42 38.14 -5.28 4.10
CA THR A 42 37.05 -5.63 4.99
C THR A 42 35.70 -5.53 4.28
N SER A 43 35.44 -4.41 3.58
CA SER A 43 34.23 -4.24 2.76
C SER A 43 34.09 -5.35 1.72
N GLN A 44 35.16 -5.65 0.97
CA GLN A 44 35.16 -6.75 0.00
C GLN A 44 34.84 -8.10 0.65
N ASN A 45 35.44 -8.38 1.80
CA ASN A 45 35.19 -9.62 2.55
C ASN A 45 33.72 -9.72 3.06
N TYR A 46 33.09 -8.59 3.37
CA TYR A 46 31.65 -8.55 3.70
C TYR A 46 30.79 -8.84 2.47
N LEU A 47 31.08 -8.24 1.33
CA LEU A 47 30.34 -8.47 0.08
C LEU A 47 30.43 -9.94 -0.37
N VAL A 48 31.62 -10.56 -0.31
CA VAL A 48 31.79 -11.99 -0.59
C VAL A 48 30.95 -12.85 0.34
N ALA A 49 31.03 -12.61 1.66
CA ALA A 49 30.25 -13.38 2.63
C ALA A 49 28.72 -13.16 2.50
N MET A 50 28.29 -11.98 2.07
CA MET A 50 26.88 -11.69 1.81
C MET A 50 26.40 -12.39 0.53
N ASN A 51 27.25 -12.47 -0.50
CA ASN A 51 26.99 -13.23 -1.71
C ASN A 51 26.86 -14.74 -1.43
N GLU A 52 27.77 -15.31 -0.64
CA GLU A 52 27.71 -16.72 -0.21
C GLU A 52 26.44 -17.06 0.58
N ARG A 53 25.87 -16.10 1.29
CA ARG A 53 24.62 -16.22 2.04
C ARG A 53 23.36 -15.87 1.22
N GLY A 54 23.50 -15.54 -0.07
CA GLY A 54 22.40 -15.15 -0.93
C GLY A 54 21.75 -13.81 -0.56
N LEU A 55 22.44 -12.95 0.20
CA LEU A 55 21.92 -11.63 0.60
C LEU A 55 22.06 -10.56 -0.47
N LEU A 56 22.96 -10.76 -1.44
CA LEU A 56 23.21 -9.93 -2.60
C LEU A 56 23.96 -10.72 -3.68
N SER A 57 24.05 -10.20 -4.89
CA SER A 57 24.87 -10.75 -5.96
C SER A 57 26.16 -9.93 -6.12
N TYR A 58 27.32 -10.56 -5.92
CA TYR A 58 28.64 -9.95 -6.06
C TYR A 58 29.54 -10.85 -6.91
N GLN A 59 29.85 -10.44 -8.13
CA GLN A 59 30.63 -11.22 -9.10
C GLN A 59 31.66 -10.34 -9.81
N GLY A 60 32.84 -10.85 -10.03
CA GLY A 60 33.91 -10.15 -10.74
C GLY A 60 34.30 -8.80 -10.09
N GLY A 61 34.16 -8.66 -8.77
CA GLY A 61 34.45 -7.42 -8.06
C GLY A 61 33.36 -6.34 -8.17
N ARG A 62 32.20 -6.68 -8.74
CA ARG A 62 31.06 -5.77 -8.94
C ARG A 62 29.82 -6.30 -8.24
N LEU A 63 29.06 -5.38 -7.65
CA LEU A 63 27.71 -5.64 -7.18
C LEU A 63 26.77 -5.70 -8.37
N ILE A 64 26.00 -6.78 -8.44
CA ILE A 64 24.93 -6.93 -9.43
C ILE A 64 23.63 -6.68 -8.67
N VAL A 65 22.97 -5.56 -8.98
CA VAL A 65 21.60 -5.33 -8.52
C VAL A 65 20.70 -5.96 -9.56
N ASP A 66 20.04 -7.04 -9.16
CA ASP A 66 19.02 -7.63 -9.99
C ASP A 66 17.89 -6.59 -10.17
N LYS A 67 17.37 -6.43 -11.39
CA LYS A 67 16.22 -5.56 -11.66
C LYS A 67 15.03 -5.89 -10.75
N MET A 68 14.98 -7.11 -10.26
CA MET A 68 13.99 -7.56 -9.27
C MET A 68 14.18 -6.96 -7.87
N ASP A 69 15.41 -6.64 -7.45
CA ASP A 69 15.66 -5.96 -6.16
C ASP A 69 15.28 -4.48 -6.21
N LYS A 70 15.41 -3.83 -7.40
CA LYS A 70 14.91 -2.47 -7.63
C LYS A 70 13.38 -2.41 -7.47
N LEU A 71 12.68 -3.45 -7.91
CA LEU A 71 11.22 -3.56 -7.74
C LEU A 71 10.80 -3.95 -6.31
N ARG A 72 11.72 -4.47 -5.48
CA ARG A 72 11.42 -4.84 -4.09
C ARG A 72 11.57 -3.70 -3.09
N THR A 73 12.40 -2.70 -3.38
CA THR A 73 12.57 -1.51 -2.52
C THR A 73 11.42 -0.53 -2.61
N ASP A 74 10.71 -0.52 -3.74
CA ASP A 74 9.56 0.38 -4.00
C ASP A 74 8.21 -0.33 -3.82
N ARG A 75 8.09 -1.18 -2.80
CA ARG A 75 6.87 -1.94 -2.52
C ARG A 75 6.45 -1.79 -1.07
N GLN A 76 5.17 -1.56 -0.90
CA GLN A 76 4.53 -1.56 0.41
C GLN A 76 3.55 -2.72 0.56
N GLN A 77 3.39 -3.19 1.77
CA GLN A 77 2.42 -4.22 2.09
C GLN A 77 1.05 -3.60 2.28
N ALA A 78 0.05 -4.25 1.70
CA ALA A 78 -1.35 -3.88 1.87
C ALA A 78 -2.17 -5.15 2.16
N PRO A 79 -2.72 -5.30 3.36
CA PRO A 79 -3.56 -6.43 3.69
C PRO A 79 -4.83 -6.42 2.83
N LEU A 80 -5.28 -7.60 2.42
CA LEU A 80 -6.61 -7.82 1.86
C LEU A 80 -7.54 -8.21 3.01
N VAL A 81 -8.51 -7.38 3.30
CA VAL A 81 -9.37 -7.49 4.50
C VAL A 81 -10.81 -7.91 4.15
N GLY A 82 -10.96 -8.85 3.25
CA GLY A 82 -12.26 -9.39 2.88
C GLY A 82 -13.03 -8.54 1.88
N SER A 83 -14.35 -8.46 2.03
CA SER A 83 -15.25 -7.71 1.16
C SER A 83 -15.96 -6.59 1.91
N VAL A 84 -16.36 -5.55 1.19
CA VAL A 84 -17.19 -4.46 1.71
C VAL A 84 -18.45 -4.32 0.86
N PRO A 85 -19.64 -4.34 1.48
CA PRO A 85 -20.87 -4.19 0.75
C PRO A 85 -21.00 -2.79 0.16
N CYS A 86 -21.27 -2.72 -1.14
CA CYS A 86 -21.68 -1.52 -1.83
C CYS A 86 -23.19 -1.25 -1.65
N GLY A 87 -23.95 -2.20 -1.09
CA GLY A 87 -25.39 -2.11 -0.84
C GLY A 87 -25.75 -1.43 0.48
N GLU A 88 -26.65 -2.06 1.24
CA GLU A 88 -27.04 -1.61 2.57
C GLU A 88 -25.91 -1.85 3.58
N LEU A 89 -25.90 -1.06 4.67
CA LEU A 89 -24.94 -1.16 5.74
C LEU A 89 -25.01 -2.54 6.42
N THR A 90 -23.86 -3.22 6.53
CA THR A 90 -23.75 -4.55 7.15
C THR A 90 -22.61 -4.62 8.15
N TYR A 91 -22.66 -5.63 9.02
CA TYR A 91 -21.56 -5.94 9.94
C TYR A 91 -20.61 -6.91 9.22
N GLU A 92 -19.34 -6.53 9.12
CA GLU A 92 -18.30 -7.43 8.65
C GLU A 92 -17.12 -7.42 9.63
N GLU A 93 -16.60 -8.61 9.95
CA GLU A 93 -15.39 -8.75 10.73
C GLU A 93 -14.18 -8.52 9.83
N GLU A 94 -13.19 -7.77 10.31
CA GLU A 94 -11.90 -7.58 9.64
C GLU A 94 -11.12 -8.90 9.64
N ASN A 95 -11.32 -9.73 8.64
CA ASN A 95 -10.50 -10.91 8.40
C ASN A 95 -9.44 -10.61 7.35
N VAL A 96 -8.17 -10.59 7.76
CA VAL A 96 -7.06 -10.49 6.80
C VAL A 96 -6.93 -11.83 6.08
N GLU A 97 -7.33 -11.87 4.82
CA GLU A 97 -7.25 -13.06 3.97
C GLU A 97 -5.81 -13.32 3.52
N CYS A 98 -5.12 -12.27 3.08
CA CYS A 98 -3.72 -12.31 2.68
C CYS A 98 -3.09 -10.92 2.72
N VAL A 99 -1.78 -10.84 2.50
CA VAL A 99 -1.06 -9.58 2.35
C VAL A 99 -0.59 -9.45 0.91
N THR A 100 -1.06 -8.42 0.23
CA THR A 100 -0.63 -8.07 -1.12
C THR A 100 0.55 -7.11 -1.08
N THR A 101 1.22 -6.94 -2.20
CA THR A 101 2.34 -6.02 -2.33
C THR A 101 2.04 -5.00 -3.42
N LEU A 102 1.98 -3.73 -3.05
CA LEU A 102 1.68 -2.62 -3.96
C LEU A 102 2.97 -1.89 -4.35
N PRO A 103 3.26 -1.71 -5.67
CA PRO A 103 4.36 -0.86 -6.13
C PRO A 103 4.12 0.61 -5.77
N THR A 104 5.02 1.23 -5.02
CA THR A 104 4.90 2.65 -4.61
C THR A 104 4.93 3.60 -5.80
N ALA A 105 5.62 3.24 -6.88
CA ALA A 105 5.64 4.01 -8.14
C ALA A 105 4.24 4.17 -8.79
N ILE A 106 3.29 3.30 -8.49
CA ILE A 106 1.91 3.34 -9.01
C ILE A 106 0.96 3.92 -7.97
N PHE A 107 1.06 3.43 -6.73
CA PHE A 107 0.08 3.72 -5.68
C PHE A 107 0.50 4.87 -4.77
N GLY A 108 1.76 5.33 -4.84
CA GLY A 108 2.34 6.28 -3.90
C GLY A 108 2.72 5.62 -2.58
N ASP A 109 3.22 6.43 -1.64
CA ASP A 109 3.54 6.00 -0.28
C ASP A 109 2.36 6.21 0.66
N GLY A 110 2.21 5.34 1.64
CA GLY A 110 1.21 5.50 2.70
C GLY A 110 0.67 4.16 3.21
N PRO A 111 -0.15 4.20 4.24
CA PRO A 111 -0.85 3.02 4.70
C PRO A 111 -2.01 2.69 3.76
N PHE A 112 -1.95 1.51 3.14
CA PHE A 112 -3.00 1.00 2.27
C PHE A 112 -3.51 -0.34 2.77
N TYR A 113 -4.75 -0.62 2.42
CA TYR A 113 -5.33 -1.96 2.48
C TYR A 113 -6.20 -2.20 1.24
N ASN A 114 -6.56 -3.43 1.00
CA ASN A 114 -7.40 -3.81 -0.12
C ASN A 114 -8.65 -4.52 0.38
N LEU A 115 -9.70 -4.45 -0.42
CA LEU A 115 -10.93 -5.19 -0.21
C LEU A 115 -11.60 -5.50 -1.55
N HIS A 116 -12.52 -6.46 -1.55
CA HIS A 116 -13.39 -6.70 -2.68
C HIS A 116 -14.68 -5.90 -2.51
N ALA A 117 -15.06 -5.18 -3.56
CA ALA A 117 -16.37 -4.55 -3.63
C ALA A 117 -17.45 -5.64 -3.76
N SER A 118 -18.57 -5.47 -3.06
CA SER A 118 -19.72 -6.38 -3.17
C SER A 118 -20.99 -5.59 -3.43
N GLY A 119 -21.67 -5.89 -4.54
CA GLY A 119 -22.88 -5.23 -4.99
C GLY A 119 -22.65 -4.16 -6.06
N ASP A 120 -23.71 -3.48 -6.42
CA ASP A 120 -23.81 -2.66 -7.64
C ASP A 120 -23.95 -1.15 -7.40
N SER A 121 -24.01 -0.69 -6.17
CA SER A 121 -24.37 0.70 -5.84
C SER A 121 -23.35 1.75 -6.25
N MET A 122 -22.19 1.36 -6.75
CA MET A 122 -21.09 2.24 -7.13
C MET A 122 -20.70 2.10 -8.62
N GLU A 123 -21.58 1.51 -9.44
CA GLU A 123 -21.31 1.25 -10.86
C GLU A 123 -21.08 2.54 -11.67
N ASP A 124 -21.79 3.63 -11.38
CA ASP A 124 -21.58 4.91 -12.07
C ASP A 124 -20.18 5.51 -11.80
N GLU A 125 -19.52 5.11 -10.72
CA GLU A 125 -18.12 5.46 -10.41
C GLU A 125 -17.14 4.37 -10.90
N GLY A 126 -17.64 3.40 -11.66
CA GLY A 126 -16.84 2.34 -12.26
C GLY A 126 -16.42 1.25 -11.29
N ILE A 127 -17.09 1.06 -10.15
CA ILE A 127 -16.85 -0.05 -9.22
C ILE A 127 -17.97 -1.07 -9.39
N GLU A 128 -17.60 -2.29 -9.79
CA GLU A 128 -18.50 -3.42 -10.01
C GLU A 128 -18.30 -4.49 -8.94
N ASP A 129 -19.25 -5.38 -8.81
CA ASP A 129 -19.19 -6.51 -7.90
C ASP A 129 -17.94 -7.38 -8.15
N GLY A 130 -17.18 -7.66 -7.09
CA GLY A 130 -15.95 -8.44 -7.15
C GLY A 130 -14.68 -7.66 -7.56
N ASP A 131 -14.78 -6.36 -7.88
CA ASP A 131 -13.60 -5.52 -8.13
C ASP A 131 -12.70 -5.45 -6.89
N LEU A 132 -11.38 -5.44 -7.11
CA LEU A 132 -10.42 -5.21 -6.03
C LEU A 132 -10.20 -3.70 -5.87
N VAL A 133 -10.56 -3.18 -4.71
CA VAL A 133 -10.46 -1.76 -4.39
C VAL A 133 -9.28 -1.53 -3.45
N VAL A 134 -8.38 -0.62 -3.84
CA VAL A 134 -7.22 -0.21 -3.05
C VAL A 134 -7.57 1.04 -2.27
N ILE A 135 -7.54 0.96 -0.96
CA ILE A 135 -7.94 2.01 -0.04
C ILE A 135 -6.72 2.61 0.63
N ARG A 136 -6.58 3.93 0.57
CA ARG A 136 -5.64 4.67 1.40
C ARG A 136 -6.31 4.99 2.73
N GLN A 137 -5.66 4.64 3.83
CA GLN A 137 -6.14 4.99 5.17
C GLN A 137 -6.03 6.52 5.35
N ASP A 138 -7.15 7.19 5.16
CA ASP A 138 -7.27 8.65 5.29
C ASP A 138 -8.56 8.94 6.06
N PRO A 139 -8.48 9.53 7.27
CA PRO A 139 -9.66 9.78 8.10
C PRO A 139 -10.45 11.03 7.67
N ASP A 140 -9.88 11.89 6.80
CA ASP A 140 -10.46 13.18 6.42
C ASP A 140 -10.86 13.23 4.94
N PRO A 141 -12.00 12.59 4.56
CA PRO A 141 -12.46 12.58 3.18
C PRO A 141 -12.93 13.97 2.74
N LYS A 142 -12.76 14.25 1.46
CA LYS A 142 -13.30 15.43 0.78
C LYS A 142 -14.60 15.09 0.07
N GLU A 143 -15.47 16.09 -0.08
CA GLU A 143 -16.71 15.93 -0.86
C GLU A 143 -16.39 15.42 -2.27
N GLY A 144 -17.06 14.35 -2.66
CA GLY A 144 -16.82 13.62 -3.91
C GLY A 144 -15.93 12.39 -3.78
N ASP A 145 -15.20 12.21 -2.68
CA ASP A 145 -14.37 11.02 -2.46
C ASP A 145 -15.24 9.76 -2.29
N LEU A 146 -14.71 8.64 -2.77
CA LEU A 146 -15.28 7.33 -2.51
C LEU A 146 -14.67 6.80 -1.22
N VAL A 147 -15.50 6.49 -0.24
CA VAL A 147 -15.04 6.18 1.13
C VAL A 147 -15.53 4.82 1.61
N ILE A 148 -14.68 4.17 2.40
CA ILE A 148 -15.11 3.11 3.29
C ILE A 148 -15.53 3.75 4.60
N ALA A 149 -16.80 3.60 4.94
CA ALA A 149 -17.42 4.26 6.06
C ALA A 149 -18.03 3.28 7.05
N LEU A 150 -17.83 3.53 8.35
CA LEU A 150 -18.59 2.88 9.43
C LEU A 150 -19.62 3.86 9.97
N ASP A 151 -20.83 3.35 10.17
CA ASP A 151 -21.87 4.09 10.87
C ASP A 151 -21.79 3.90 12.41
N GLU A 152 -22.79 4.47 13.12
CA GLU A 152 -22.89 4.40 14.57
C GLU A 152 -23.04 2.96 15.11
N GLU A 153 -23.43 2.00 14.25
CA GLU A 153 -23.66 0.60 14.58
C GLU A 153 -22.52 -0.31 14.11
N ASN A 154 -21.36 0.28 13.72
CA ASN A 154 -20.20 -0.40 13.15
C ASN A 154 -20.52 -1.19 11.85
N ARG A 155 -21.51 -0.75 11.10
CA ARG A 155 -21.79 -1.30 9.78
C ARG A 155 -20.96 -0.58 8.75
N ASN A 156 -20.23 -1.32 7.94
CA ASN A 156 -19.37 -0.73 6.92
C ASN A 156 -20.07 -0.69 5.54
N THR A 157 -19.66 0.26 4.72
CA THR A 157 -20.14 0.40 3.35
C THR A 157 -19.17 1.21 2.51
N LEU A 158 -19.18 0.96 1.21
CA LEU A 158 -18.51 1.79 0.21
C LEU A 158 -19.54 2.74 -0.42
N LYS A 159 -19.33 4.06 -0.26
CA LYS A 159 -20.20 5.09 -0.76
C LYS A 159 -19.41 6.33 -1.20
N LYS A 160 -20.05 7.22 -1.95
CA LYS A 160 -19.51 8.55 -2.24
C LYS A 160 -19.83 9.49 -1.07
N TYR A 161 -18.81 10.20 -0.61
CA TYR A 161 -18.95 11.19 0.44
C TYR A 161 -19.53 12.50 -0.15
N GLY A 162 -20.75 12.81 0.20
CA GLY A 162 -21.48 14.01 -0.26
C GLY A 162 -21.37 15.21 0.68
N GLY A 163 -20.36 15.20 1.60
CA GLY A 163 -20.18 16.29 2.55
C GLY A 163 -21.16 16.27 3.72
N LYS A 164 -21.43 17.45 4.27
CA LYS A 164 -22.37 17.65 5.39
C LYS A 164 -23.60 18.43 4.94
N ASP A 165 -24.77 17.94 5.25
CA ASP A 165 -26.02 18.65 5.07
C ASP A 165 -26.06 19.89 5.97
N LEU A 166 -26.24 21.06 5.37
CA LEU A 166 -26.19 22.35 6.08
C LEU A 166 -27.34 22.54 7.08
N LYS A 167 -28.50 21.88 6.86
CA LYS A 167 -29.68 22.02 7.69
C LYS A 167 -29.67 21.05 8.88
N THR A 168 -29.36 19.79 8.59
CA THR A 168 -29.40 18.72 9.60
C THR A 168 -28.06 18.44 10.25
N ARG A 169 -26.96 18.97 9.70
CA ARG A 169 -25.55 18.71 10.05
C ARG A 169 -25.16 17.22 9.95
N LYS A 170 -25.99 16.42 9.31
CA LYS A 170 -25.70 15.01 9.06
C LYS A 170 -24.73 14.86 7.88
N ILE A 171 -23.96 13.79 7.92
CA ILE A 171 -23.07 13.40 6.83
C ILE A 171 -23.89 12.70 5.76
N ILE A 172 -23.62 13.05 4.50
CA ILE A 172 -24.29 12.50 3.34
C ILE A 172 -23.39 11.43 2.72
N LEU A 173 -23.94 10.23 2.56
CA LEU A 173 -23.35 9.15 1.77
C LEU A 173 -24.26 8.87 0.58
N GLU A 174 -23.71 8.88 -0.62
CA GLU A 174 -24.48 8.79 -1.87
C GLU A 174 -24.28 7.45 -2.56
N TYR A 175 -25.35 6.92 -3.10
CA TYR A 175 -25.30 5.80 -4.04
C TYR A 175 -24.91 6.32 -5.42
N CYS A 176 -24.09 5.57 -6.14
CA CYS A 176 -23.60 5.89 -7.47
C CYS A 176 -23.98 4.80 -8.48
N ASN A 177 -25.26 4.48 -8.52
CA ASN A 177 -25.92 3.70 -9.56
C ASN A 177 -27.34 4.25 -9.70
N LYS A 178 -27.50 5.29 -10.53
CA LYS A 178 -28.77 6.00 -10.68
C LYS A 178 -29.85 5.14 -11.30
N ALA A 179 -29.47 4.16 -12.12
CA ALA A 179 -30.43 3.26 -12.75
C ALA A 179 -31.20 2.42 -11.72
N VAL A 180 -30.54 2.02 -10.64
CA VAL A 180 -31.09 1.15 -9.59
C VAL A 180 -31.58 1.95 -8.39
N TYR A 181 -30.80 2.93 -7.93
CA TYR A 181 -31.02 3.62 -6.65
C TYR A 181 -31.53 5.06 -6.82
N GLY A 182 -31.56 5.61 -8.07
CA GLY A 182 -31.90 7.01 -8.31
C GLY A 182 -30.95 7.94 -7.53
N ASP A 183 -31.54 8.93 -6.84
CA ASP A 183 -30.81 9.88 -5.99
C ASP A 183 -30.82 9.49 -4.51
N LYS A 184 -30.82 8.17 -4.19
CA LYS A 184 -30.84 7.65 -2.82
C LYS A 184 -29.57 8.08 -2.08
N LYS A 185 -29.76 8.54 -0.84
CA LYS A 185 -28.70 8.99 0.07
C LYS A 185 -28.91 8.40 1.45
N ILE A 186 -27.81 8.15 2.15
CA ILE A 186 -27.81 7.78 3.55
C ILE A 186 -27.36 9.01 4.36
N LEU A 187 -28.12 9.34 5.42
CA LEU A 187 -27.79 10.44 6.31
C LEU A 187 -27.41 9.88 7.66
N VAL A 188 -26.11 9.95 8.01
CA VAL A 188 -25.58 9.50 9.29
C VAL A 188 -25.16 10.68 10.17
N LYS A 189 -25.32 10.55 11.50
CA LYS A 189 -24.92 11.61 12.44
C LYS A 189 -23.40 11.59 12.65
N HIS A 190 -22.83 10.41 12.76
CA HIS A 190 -21.41 10.19 12.91
C HIS A 190 -20.93 9.25 11.82
N LEU A 191 -19.73 9.47 11.35
CA LEU A 191 -19.04 8.66 10.35
C LEU A 191 -17.63 8.42 10.81
N VAL A 192 -17.23 7.18 10.88
CA VAL A 192 -15.82 6.82 10.97
C VAL A 192 -15.35 6.48 9.56
N CYS A 193 -14.57 7.36 8.96
CA CYS A 193 -13.93 7.07 7.68
C CYS A 193 -12.73 6.15 7.92
N GLN A 194 -12.79 4.94 7.38
CA GLN A 194 -11.69 3.98 7.44
C GLN A 194 -10.65 4.21 6.33
N GLY A 195 -11.05 4.95 5.30
CA GLY A 195 -10.16 5.32 4.21
C GLY A 195 -10.89 5.74 2.95
N VAL A 196 -10.11 6.23 2.00
CA VAL A 196 -10.54 6.74 0.70
C VAL A 196 -10.07 5.81 -0.41
N VAL A 197 -10.92 5.53 -1.38
CA VAL A 197 -10.56 4.74 -2.57
C VAL A 197 -9.46 5.46 -3.34
N SER A 198 -8.35 4.77 -3.51
CA SER A 198 -7.20 5.27 -4.27
C SER A 198 -7.19 4.71 -5.70
N HIS A 199 -7.43 3.41 -5.86
CA HIS A 199 -7.42 2.73 -7.15
C HIS A 199 -8.45 1.59 -7.17
N ILE A 200 -8.88 1.26 -8.38
CA ILE A 200 -9.76 0.13 -8.65
C ILE A 200 -9.02 -0.81 -9.61
N ILE A 201 -8.95 -2.07 -9.26
CA ILE A 201 -8.33 -3.10 -10.08
C ILE A 201 -9.43 -4.04 -10.54
N LYS A 202 -9.69 -4.04 -11.82
CA LYS A 202 -10.73 -4.87 -12.45
C LYS A 202 -10.20 -6.21 -12.89
N LYS A 203 -10.98 -7.26 -12.66
CA LYS A 203 -10.75 -8.56 -13.26
C LYS A 203 -11.39 -8.57 -14.65
N ARG A 204 -10.62 -8.86 -15.68
CA ARG A 204 -11.13 -9.08 -17.04
C ARG A 204 -11.64 -10.49 -17.22
#